data_f665c3276892a25f1a911f8058991999
#
_entry.id   f665c3276892a25f1a911f8058991999
#
_cell.length_a   1.000
_cell.length_b   1.000
_cell.length_c   1.000
_cell.angle_alpha   90.00
_cell.angle_beta   90.00
_cell.angle_gamma   90.00
#
_symmetry.space_group_name_H-M   'P 1'
#
loop_
_entity.id
_entity.type
_entity.pdbx_description
1 polymer ?
#
loop_
_entity_poly.entity_id
_entity_poly.type
_entity_poly.pdbx_seq_one_letter_code
_entity_poly.pdbx_strand_id
1 'polypeptide(L)'
;MGKTSTIEQAIDIAGEKSVVMIFGLTAPDDAISIQPIEIFQKEIVLKSSFINPYTQKRALELIDSGKIDVSSVVYSCEPLESLNKILADGSLRAKGKYIIKQ
;
A
#
# COMPACT_ATOMS: atom_id res chain seq x y z
N MET A 1 5.55 -2.53 1.51
CA MET A 1 5.34 -2.95 0.10
C MET A 1 5.87 -1.82 -0.76
N GLY A 2 6.22 -2.07 -2.00
CA GLY A 2 6.89 -1.08 -2.85
C GLY A 2 8.39 -1.38 -2.97
N LYS A 3 8.73 -2.66 -3.23
CA LYS A 3 10.10 -3.06 -3.54
C LYS A 3 10.21 -3.28 -5.05
N THR A 4 11.31 -2.83 -5.63
CA THR A 4 11.63 -3.02 -7.05
C THR A 4 11.56 -4.50 -7.44
N SER A 5 12.13 -5.39 -6.61
CA SER A 5 12.10 -6.83 -6.86
C SER A 5 10.67 -7.42 -6.95
N THR A 6 9.72 -6.86 -6.21
CA THR A 6 8.32 -7.32 -6.28
C THR A 6 7.65 -6.86 -7.59
N ILE A 7 8.02 -5.69 -8.10
CA ILE A 7 7.51 -5.19 -9.38
C ILE A 7 8.10 -6.01 -10.53
N GLU A 8 9.39 -6.27 -10.52
CA GLU A 8 10.07 -7.11 -11.50
C GLU A 8 9.47 -8.51 -11.51
N GLN A 9 9.31 -9.13 -10.34
CA GLN A 9 8.67 -10.44 -10.22
C GLN A 9 7.24 -10.45 -10.78
N ALA A 10 6.45 -9.38 -10.54
CA ALA A 10 5.10 -9.30 -11.08
C ALA A 10 5.09 -9.25 -12.61
N ILE A 11 6.08 -8.61 -13.23
CA ILE A 11 6.23 -8.56 -14.69
C ILE A 11 6.66 -9.92 -15.22
N ASP A 12 7.60 -10.59 -14.58
CA ASP A 12 8.12 -11.91 -15.00
C ASP A 12 7.03 -12.96 -15.03
N ILE A 13 6.18 -13.02 -13.98
CA ILE A 13 5.09 -13.99 -13.88
C ILE A 13 3.85 -13.61 -14.69
N ALA A 14 3.82 -12.41 -15.26
CA ALA A 14 2.69 -11.92 -16.04
C ALA A 14 2.51 -12.75 -17.31
N GLY A 15 1.29 -13.26 -17.52
CA GLY A 15 0.91 -13.96 -18.73
C GLY A 15 0.61 -13.02 -19.91
N GLU A 16 0.27 -13.59 -21.04
CA GLU A 16 -0.12 -12.84 -22.24
C GLU A 16 -1.34 -11.96 -21.97
N LYS A 17 -1.35 -10.76 -22.55
CA LYS A 17 -2.45 -9.76 -22.47
C LYS A 17 -2.83 -9.36 -21.06
N SER A 18 -1.93 -9.56 -20.10
CA SER A 18 -2.16 -9.22 -18.70
C SER A 18 -1.97 -7.72 -18.41
N VAL A 19 -2.52 -7.30 -17.27
CA VAL A 19 -2.32 -5.95 -16.73
C VAL A 19 -1.54 -6.06 -15.44
N VAL A 20 -0.34 -5.49 -15.38
CA VAL A 20 0.44 -5.34 -14.16
C VAL A 20 0.17 -3.96 -13.57
N MET A 21 -0.41 -3.94 -12.38
CA MET A 21 -0.75 -2.70 -11.66
C MET A 21 0.31 -2.41 -10.58
N ILE A 22 1.06 -1.33 -10.77
CA ILE A 22 2.00 -0.83 -9.76
C ILE A 22 1.22 0.06 -8.79
N PHE A 23 1.02 -0.42 -7.58
CA PHE A 23 0.31 0.29 -6.52
C PHE A 23 1.20 0.66 -5.34
N GLY A 24 2.30 -0.07 -5.13
CA GLY A 24 3.26 0.19 -4.05
C GLY A 24 4.18 1.37 -4.36
N LEU A 25 4.48 2.19 -3.36
CA LEU A 25 5.45 3.27 -3.46
C LEU A 25 6.86 2.73 -3.21
N THR A 26 7.76 2.96 -4.15
CA THR A 26 9.22 2.73 -4.01
C THR A 26 9.93 4.00 -3.57
N ALA A 27 11.23 3.93 -3.30
CA ALA A 27 12.02 5.14 -3.08
C ALA A 27 12.17 5.95 -4.40
N PRO A 28 12.37 7.29 -4.32
CA PRO A 28 12.45 8.13 -5.53
C PRO A 28 13.54 7.72 -6.52
N ASP A 29 14.65 7.18 -6.01
CA ASP A 29 15.82 6.79 -6.82
C ASP A 29 15.79 5.30 -7.21
N ASP A 30 14.75 4.56 -6.80
CA ASP A 30 14.59 3.16 -7.17
C ASP A 30 14.30 3.03 -8.66
N ALA A 31 14.95 2.05 -9.29
CA ALA A 31 14.73 1.70 -10.69
C ALA A 31 14.46 0.19 -10.82
N ILE A 32 13.70 -0.18 -11.82
CA ILE A 32 13.47 -1.57 -12.22
C ILE A 32 14.09 -1.83 -13.59
N SER A 33 14.54 -3.06 -13.82
CA SER A 33 15.01 -3.50 -15.12
C SER A 33 13.95 -4.38 -15.77
N ILE A 34 13.52 -4.01 -16.95
CA ILE A 34 12.54 -4.78 -17.74
C ILE A 34 13.08 -4.99 -19.15
N GLN A 35 12.73 -6.12 -19.75
CA GLN A 35 13.04 -6.40 -21.14
C GLN A 35 11.87 -5.95 -22.02
N PRO A 36 12.03 -4.90 -22.86
CA PRO A 36 10.94 -4.39 -23.69
C PRO A 36 10.35 -5.45 -24.62
N ILE A 37 11.18 -6.39 -25.09
CA ILE A 37 10.74 -7.46 -25.97
C ILE A 37 9.71 -8.38 -25.30
N GLU A 38 9.86 -8.66 -24.00
CA GLU A 38 8.90 -9.48 -23.26
C GLU A 38 7.55 -8.78 -23.11
N ILE A 39 7.58 -7.48 -22.78
CA ILE A 39 6.37 -6.65 -22.70
C ILE A 39 5.64 -6.66 -24.05
N PHE A 40 6.40 -6.49 -25.14
CA PHE A 40 5.86 -6.48 -26.50
C PHE A 40 5.26 -7.82 -26.90
N GLN A 41 5.99 -8.91 -26.72
CA GLN A 41 5.54 -10.25 -27.14
C GLN A 41 4.33 -10.75 -26.35
N LYS A 42 4.29 -10.45 -25.06
CA LYS A 42 3.17 -10.83 -24.19
C LYS A 42 2.02 -9.81 -24.22
N GLU A 43 2.14 -8.69 -24.94
CA GLU A 43 1.15 -7.60 -24.96
C GLU A 43 0.78 -7.11 -23.51
N ILE A 44 1.77 -7.02 -22.60
CA ILE A 44 1.55 -6.64 -21.22
C ILE A 44 1.26 -5.14 -21.12
N VAL A 45 0.24 -4.77 -20.34
CA VAL A 45 -0.07 -3.38 -20.02
C VAL A 45 0.43 -3.06 -18.61
N LEU A 46 1.39 -2.13 -18.51
CA LEU A 46 1.82 -1.58 -17.22
C LEU A 46 0.96 -0.37 -16.87
N LYS A 47 0.36 -0.40 -15.68
CA LYS A 47 -0.42 0.70 -15.13
C LYS A 47 0.05 1.04 -13.72
N SER A 48 -0.25 2.24 -13.29
CA SER A 48 0.00 2.66 -11.91
C SER A 48 -1.23 3.33 -11.31
N SER A 49 -1.32 3.32 -9.99
CA SER A 49 -2.32 4.07 -9.23
C SER A 49 -1.63 4.78 -8.08
N PHE A 50 -1.84 6.08 -8.00
CA PHE A 50 -1.30 6.91 -6.94
C PHE A 50 -2.40 7.29 -5.96
N ILE A 51 -2.30 6.76 -4.74
CA ILE A 51 -3.26 7.00 -3.64
C ILE A 51 -4.70 6.60 -4.05
N ASN A 52 -5.66 6.97 -3.23
CA ASN A 52 -7.10 6.72 -3.44
C ASN A 52 -7.83 8.05 -3.62
N PRO A 53 -7.74 8.70 -4.78
CA PRO A 53 -8.34 10.01 -4.98
C PRO A 53 -9.86 9.94 -4.80
N TYR A 54 -10.41 10.92 -4.08
CA TYR A 54 -11.85 11.12 -3.85
C TYR A 54 -12.57 10.02 -3.05
N THR A 55 -11.87 9.03 -2.48
CA THR A 55 -12.51 7.92 -1.76
C THR A 55 -12.56 8.11 -0.24
N GLN A 56 -11.84 9.09 0.30
CA GLN A 56 -11.76 9.34 1.75
C GLN A 56 -13.14 9.58 2.39
N LYS A 57 -13.95 10.44 1.78
CA LYS A 57 -15.30 10.72 2.26
C LYS A 57 -16.15 9.46 2.33
N ARG A 58 -16.14 8.65 1.25
CA ARG A 58 -16.88 7.39 1.19
C ARG A 58 -16.41 6.39 2.24
N ALA A 59 -15.10 6.31 2.49
CA ALA A 59 -14.55 5.44 3.53
C ALA A 59 -15.05 5.85 4.92
N LEU A 60 -15.04 7.15 5.23
CA LEU A 60 -15.56 7.67 6.50
C LEU A 60 -17.06 7.39 6.66
N GLU A 61 -17.87 7.60 5.63
CA GLU A 61 -19.29 7.30 5.64
C GLU A 61 -19.60 5.81 5.89
N LEU A 62 -18.75 4.90 5.36
CA LEU A 62 -18.89 3.47 5.59
C LEU A 62 -18.55 3.08 7.03
N ILE A 63 -17.57 3.72 7.63
CA ILE A 63 -17.19 3.51 9.04
C ILE A 63 -18.27 4.10 9.96
N ASP A 64 -18.68 5.33 9.73
CA ASP A 64 -19.66 6.06 10.54
C ASP A 64 -21.03 5.37 10.52
N SER A 65 -21.43 4.82 9.38
CA SER A 65 -22.67 4.04 9.25
C SER A 65 -22.60 2.62 9.83
N GLY A 66 -21.46 2.22 10.40
CA GLY A 66 -21.26 0.88 10.95
C GLY A 66 -21.20 -0.25 9.92
N LYS A 67 -21.15 0.06 8.61
CA LYS A 67 -21.02 -0.95 7.55
C LYS A 67 -19.65 -1.60 7.49
N ILE A 68 -18.64 -0.91 8.01
CA ILE A 68 -17.27 -1.42 8.15
C ILE A 68 -16.86 -1.29 9.61
N ASP A 69 -16.56 -2.41 10.24
CA ASP A 69 -15.95 -2.45 11.57
C ASP A 69 -14.43 -2.41 11.45
N VAL A 70 -13.84 -1.36 12.00
CA VAL A 70 -12.38 -1.16 12.03
C VAL A 70 -11.74 -1.55 13.36
N SER A 71 -12.52 -2.04 14.32
CA SER A 71 -12.04 -2.39 15.66
C SER A 71 -10.91 -3.43 15.63
N SER A 72 -10.96 -4.36 14.70
CA SER A 72 -9.96 -5.41 14.54
C SER A 72 -8.59 -4.92 14.06
N VAL A 73 -8.50 -3.74 13.45
CA VAL A 73 -7.24 -3.15 12.98
C VAL A 73 -6.68 -2.08 13.92
N VAL A 74 -7.48 -1.60 14.88
CA VAL A 74 -7.04 -0.68 15.91
C VAL A 74 -6.46 -1.47 17.08
N TYR A 75 -5.15 -1.35 17.27
CA TYR A 75 -4.47 -2.03 18.38
C TYR A 75 -4.72 -1.34 19.71
N SER A 76 -4.55 -0.02 19.76
CA SER A 76 -4.70 0.78 20.98
C SER A 76 -5.02 2.24 20.69
N CYS A 77 -5.64 2.90 21.68
CA CYS A 77 -5.83 4.35 21.70
C CYS A 77 -4.89 4.92 22.76
N GLU A 78 -3.96 5.78 22.36
CA GLU A 78 -2.88 6.28 23.20
C GLU A 78 -2.90 7.80 23.26
N PRO A 79 -2.40 8.40 24.36
CA PRO A 79 -2.22 9.85 24.46
C PRO A 79 -1.06 10.31 23.58
N LEU A 80 -1.03 11.62 23.29
CA LEU A 80 -0.02 12.23 22.41
C LEU A 80 1.42 11.98 22.86
N GLU A 81 1.65 11.92 24.16
CA GLU A 81 2.97 11.67 24.76
C GLU A 81 3.57 10.31 24.36
N SER A 82 2.71 9.34 24.05
CA SER A 82 3.13 8.00 23.62
C SER A 82 3.64 7.95 22.16
N LEU A 83 3.39 8.99 21.37
CA LEU A 83 3.65 8.99 19.93
C LEU A 83 5.13 8.72 19.61
N ASN A 84 6.04 9.41 20.26
CA ASN A 84 7.48 9.25 20.01
C ASN A 84 7.96 7.83 20.29
N LYS A 85 7.46 7.20 21.35
CA LYS A 85 7.79 5.80 21.69
C LYS A 85 7.28 4.85 20.62
N ILE A 86 6.04 5.02 20.15
CA ILE A 86 5.42 4.18 19.13
C ILE A 86 6.16 4.32 17.79
N LEU A 87 6.55 5.54 17.40
CA LEU A 87 7.26 5.78 16.16
C LEU A 87 8.69 5.25 16.18
N ALA A 88 9.37 5.28 17.33
CA ALA A 88 10.73 4.78 17.47
C ALA A 88 10.79 3.23 17.49
N ASP A 89 9.76 2.56 18.00
CA ASP A 89 9.75 1.10 18.18
C ASP A 89 9.02 0.38 17.04
N GLY A 90 9.80 -0.27 16.18
CA GLY A 90 9.27 -1.06 15.07
C GLY A 90 8.38 -2.22 15.50
N SER A 91 8.63 -2.82 16.68
CA SER A 91 7.84 -3.93 17.21
C SER A 91 6.45 -3.47 17.61
N LEU A 92 6.31 -2.26 18.15
CA LEU A 92 5.01 -1.66 18.45
C LEU A 92 4.24 -1.39 17.16
N ARG A 93 4.88 -0.78 16.16
CA ARG A 93 4.24 -0.48 14.86
C ARG A 93 3.73 -1.72 14.12
N ALA A 94 4.33 -2.87 14.36
CA ALA A 94 3.91 -4.13 13.76
C ALA A 94 2.61 -4.70 14.35
N LYS A 95 2.19 -4.25 15.54
CA LYS A 95 1.01 -4.80 16.25
C LYS A 95 -0.33 -4.37 15.64
N GLY A 96 -0.38 -3.21 14.98
CA GLY A 96 -1.61 -2.70 14.40
C GLY A 96 -1.62 -1.17 14.30
N LYS A 97 -2.80 -0.61 14.15
CA LYS A 97 -3.00 0.85 14.09
C LYS A 97 -3.19 1.43 15.49
N TYR A 98 -2.45 2.48 15.78
CA TYR A 98 -2.63 3.27 17.00
C TYR A 98 -3.45 4.52 16.68
N ILE A 99 -4.43 4.82 17.51
CA ILE A 99 -5.17 6.08 17.48
C ILE A 99 -4.57 6.97 18.57
N ILE A 100 -4.12 8.15 18.19
CA ILE A 100 -3.62 9.14 19.13
C ILE A 100 -4.74 10.11 19.45
N LYS A 101 -5.06 10.22 20.72
CA LYS A 101 -6.05 11.17 21.23
C LYS A 101 -5.35 12.37 21.89
N GLN A 102 -5.88 13.53 21.66
CA GLN A 102 -5.54 14.76 22.36
C GLN A 102 -6.46 14.92 23.56
#